data_72623cd70c0013a3c336a1fac931aab7
#
_entry.id   72623cd70c0013a3c336a1fac931aab7
#
_cell.length_a   1.000
_cell.length_b   1.000
_cell.length_c   1.000
_cell.angle_alpha   90.00
_cell.angle_beta   90.00
_cell.angle_gamma   90.00
#
_symmetry.space_group_name_H-M   'P 1'
#
loop_
_entity.id
_entity.type
_entity.pdbx_description
1 polymer ?
#
loop_
_entity_poly.entity_id
_entity_poly.type
_entity_poly.pdbx_seq_one_letter_code
_entity_poly.pdbx_strand_id
1 'polypeptide(L)'
;MTACIVGWAHSRFGKLEGETLENLIVKVATDALDHAGIGPDEVDEIVLGHFNAGFSAQDFTASLVLQADDRLRFKPVTRVENACATGSAAVRQGIRAIDANAARIVLVVGAEQMTTTPGPEIGKNLLKASYLPEDGETPAGFAGVFGKIAQAYFQRYGDQSDALAMIAAKNHKNGVDNPYAQMRKDFGYEFCRQESEKNPFVAGPLKRTDCSLVSDGAAALILADTATALKMRRAVAFRANEHVQDFLPMSKRDILTFEGCEQAWNRALKSAGVTLDDLSFVETHDCFTIAELIEYEAMGLAKPGEGAKLALEGTTAKDGRLPVNPSGGLKAKGHPIGATGVSMHVLTAMQLVGEAGGIQVPGAKLGGIFNMGGAAVANYVSILDRIR
;
A
#
# COMPACT_ATOMS: atom_id res chain seq x y z
N MET A 1 10.64 -8.25 21.42
CA MET A 1 9.64 -9.27 21.00
C MET A 1 9.20 -8.90 19.62
N THR A 2 8.92 -9.85 18.76
CA THR A 2 8.47 -9.56 17.41
C THR A 2 6.95 -9.53 17.38
N ALA A 3 6.36 -8.50 16.79
CA ALA A 3 4.91 -8.45 16.59
C ALA A 3 4.51 -9.44 15.47
N CYS A 4 3.29 -9.98 15.57
CA CYS A 4 2.72 -10.88 14.58
C CYS A 4 1.32 -10.42 14.17
N ILE A 5 0.96 -10.59 12.90
CA ILE A 5 -0.41 -10.47 12.43
C ILE A 5 -1.13 -11.79 12.75
N VAL A 6 -2.25 -11.71 13.47
CA VAL A 6 -3.03 -12.88 13.91
C VAL A 6 -4.47 -12.88 13.41
N GLY A 7 -4.94 -11.76 12.90
CA GLY A 7 -6.26 -11.60 12.30
C GLY A 7 -6.31 -10.40 11.39
N TRP A 8 -7.32 -10.36 10.50
CA TRP A 8 -7.48 -9.28 9.53
C TRP A 8 -8.90 -9.19 8.98
N ALA A 9 -9.19 -8.04 8.40
CA ALA A 9 -10.34 -7.81 7.56
C ALA A 9 -10.00 -6.86 6.41
N HIS A 10 -10.77 -6.93 5.34
CA HIS A 10 -10.61 -6.10 4.16
C HIS A 10 -11.97 -5.82 3.52
N SER A 11 -12.35 -4.55 3.33
CA SER A 11 -13.50 -4.19 2.54
C SER A 11 -13.16 -4.32 1.05
N ARG A 12 -14.16 -4.45 0.18
CA ARG A 12 -13.93 -4.15 -1.24
C ARG A 12 -13.47 -2.70 -1.37
N PHE A 13 -12.49 -2.45 -2.26
CA PHE A 13 -12.13 -1.09 -2.65
C PHE A 13 -12.95 -0.66 -3.87
N GLY A 14 -13.26 0.64 -3.95
CA GLY A 14 -14.02 1.16 -5.08
C GLY A 14 -14.78 2.44 -4.78
N LYS A 15 -15.72 2.78 -5.65
CA LYS A 15 -16.75 3.77 -5.35
C LYS A 15 -17.83 3.05 -4.57
N LEU A 16 -17.89 3.28 -3.25
CA LEU A 16 -18.76 2.55 -2.33
C LEU A 16 -20.02 3.40 -2.01
N GLU A 17 -20.96 3.42 -2.94
CA GLU A 17 -22.21 4.17 -2.79
C GLU A 17 -23.00 3.69 -1.57
N GLY A 18 -23.42 4.64 -0.72
CA GLY A 18 -24.17 4.34 0.50
C GLY A 18 -23.31 3.99 1.73
N GLU A 19 -22.01 3.81 1.57
CA GLU A 19 -21.11 3.66 2.71
C GLU A 19 -20.66 5.02 3.25
N THR A 20 -20.38 5.06 4.55
CA THR A 20 -19.74 6.18 5.21
C THR A 20 -18.35 5.78 5.68
N LEU A 21 -17.47 6.74 5.93
CA LEU A 21 -16.16 6.46 6.54
C LEU A 21 -16.30 5.68 7.85
N GLU A 22 -17.27 6.05 8.69
CA GLU A 22 -17.57 5.37 9.95
C GLU A 22 -17.99 3.91 9.73
N ASN A 23 -18.93 3.66 8.80
CA ASN A 23 -19.36 2.29 8.49
C ASN A 23 -18.22 1.41 8.02
N LEU A 24 -17.32 1.96 7.19
CA LEU A 24 -16.13 1.24 6.70
C LEU A 24 -15.18 0.90 7.86
N ILE A 25 -14.91 1.86 8.75
CA ILE A 25 -14.06 1.67 9.93
C ILE A 25 -14.65 0.60 10.87
N VAL A 26 -15.92 0.76 11.24
CA VAL A 26 -16.62 -0.14 12.18
C VAL A 26 -16.64 -1.56 11.63
N LYS A 27 -17.02 -1.71 10.36
CA LYS A 27 -17.12 -3.03 9.73
C LYS A 27 -15.79 -3.78 9.76
N VAL A 28 -14.69 -3.18 9.31
CA VAL A 28 -13.41 -3.90 9.24
C VAL A 28 -12.82 -4.13 10.64
N ALA A 29 -13.09 -3.26 11.62
CA ALA A 29 -12.67 -3.46 12.99
C ALA A 29 -13.37 -4.69 13.59
N THR A 30 -14.70 -4.79 13.46
CA THR A 30 -15.49 -5.93 13.91
C THR A 30 -15.06 -7.22 13.22
N ASP A 31 -14.99 -7.21 11.86
CA ASP A 31 -14.63 -8.38 11.07
C ASP A 31 -13.19 -8.87 11.42
N ALA A 32 -12.26 -7.97 11.75
CA ALA A 32 -10.88 -8.35 12.13
C ALA A 32 -10.82 -9.02 13.52
N LEU A 33 -11.58 -8.53 14.49
CA LEU A 33 -11.72 -9.15 15.82
C LEU A 33 -12.29 -10.58 15.69
N ASP A 34 -13.37 -10.72 14.93
CA ASP A 34 -14.00 -12.01 14.66
C ASP A 34 -13.04 -12.96 13.93
N HIS A 35 -12.29 -12.47 12.95
CA HIS A 35 -11.32 -13.28 12.22
C HIS A 35 -10.14 -13.75 13.10
N ALA A 36 -9.71 -12.92 14.05
CA ALA A 36 -8.71 -13.30 15.04
C ALA A 36 -9.27 -14.25 16.09
N GLY A 37 -10.59 -14.25 16.31
CA GLY A 37 -11.26 -15.03 17.35
C GLY A 37 -11.02 -14.48 18.76
N ILE A 38 -10.94 -13.13 18.88
CA ILE A 38 -10.74 -12.45 20.17
C ILE A 38 -11.90 -11.52 20.49
N GLY A 39 -12.12 -11.29 21.80
CA GLY A 39 -13.06 -10.28 22.27
C GLY A 39 -12.48 -8.87 22.19
N PRO A 40 -13.33 -7.83 22.01
CA PRO A 40 -12.89 -6.43 22.02
C PRO A 40 -12.20 -6.01 23.34
N ASP A 41 -12.55 -6.62 24.45
CA ASP A 41 -11.92 -6.40 25.75
C ASP A 41 -10.46 -6.84 25.81
N GLU A 42 -10.03 -7.78 24.96
CA GLU A 42 -8.64 -8.24 24.86
C GLU A 42 -7.71 -7.24 24.13
N VAL A 43 -8.27 -6.28 23.40
CA VAL A 43 -7.49 -5.23 22.71
C VAL A 43 -6.91 -4.26 23.75
N ASP A 44 -5.61 -4.03 23.70
CA ASP A 44 -4.92 -3.10 24.62
C ASP A 44 -4.84 -1.68 24.04
N GLU A 45 -4.62 -1.54 22.73
CA GLU A 45 -4.46 -0.26 22.03
C GLU A 45 -5.05 -0.33 20.62
N ILE A 46 -5.48 0.82 20.08
CA ILE A 46 -6.04 0.95 18.74
C ILE A 46 -5.29 2.04 17.98
N VAL A 47 -4.94 1.77 16.72
CA VAL A 47 -4.30 2.75 15.83
C VAL A 47 -5.10 2.85 14.54
N LEU A 48 -5.52 4.07 14.19
CA LEU A 48 -6.17 4.35 12.91
C LEU A 48 -5.23 5.09 11.98
N GLY A 49 -5.01 4.54 10.77
CA GLY A 49 -4.43 5.22 9.62
C GLY A 49 -5.53 5.90 8.80
N HIS A 50 -5.53 7.24 8.76
CA HIS A 50 -6.48 8.01 7.97
C HIS A 50 -5.82 9.31 7.51
N PHE A 51 -5.66 9.49 6.20
CA PHE A 51 -5.01 10.66 5.61
C PHE A 51 -5.92 11.89 5.72
N ASN A 52 -7.16 11.78 5.31
CA ASN A 52 -8.18 12.82 5.22
C ASN A 52 -7.83 13.96 4.24
N ALA A 53 -6.91 14.85 4.57
CA ALA A 53 -6.53 16.02 3.78
C ALA A 53 -7.71 16.89 3.27
N GLY A 54 -8.93 16.67 3.79
CA GLY A 54 -10.16 17.33 3.39
C GLY A 54 -11.13 16.46 2.58
N PHE A 55 -10.92 15.17 2.50
CA PHE A 55 -11.88 14.23 1.89
C PHE A 55 -13.13 14.02 2.75
N SER A 56 -12.97 13.98 4.06
CA SER A 56 -14.05 13.86 5.03
C SER A 56 -14.19 15.13 5.87
N ALA A 57 -15.41 15.60 6.08
CA ALA A 57 -15.69 16.68 7.01
C ALA A 57 -15.48 16.27 8.47
N GLN A 58 -15.67 14.97 8.79
CA GLN A 58 -15.41 14.43 10.12
C GLN A 58 -13.91 14.28 10.30
N ASP A 59 -13.35 15.03 11.23
CA ASP A 59 -12.02 14.81 11.78
C ASP A 59 -12.10 14.04 13.09
N PHE A 60 -10.98 13.83 13.81
CA PHE A 60 -10.94 13.04 15.05
C PHE A 60 -11.44 11.59 14.85
N THR A 61 -11.17 11.04 13.67
CA THR A 61 -11.74 9.77 13.18
C THR A 61 -11.27 8.54 13.93
N ALA A 62 -10.15 8.62 14.69
CA ALA A 62 -9.69 7.51 15.50
C ALA A 62 -10.78 7.02 16.49
N SER A 63 -11.52 7.95 17.07
CA SER A 63 -12.59 7.62 18.03
C SER A 63 -13.79 6.89 17.40
N LEU A 64 -13.93 6.92 16.05
CA LEU A 64 -14.97 6.16 15.37
C LEU A 64 -14.77 4.65 15.46
N VAL A 65 -13.52 4.18 15.67
CA VAL A 65 -13.24 2.75 15.84
C VAL A 65 -13.95 2.17 17.07
N LEU A 66 -14.16 2.99 18.11
CA LEU A 66 -14.87 2.57 19.32
C LEU A 66 -16.35 2.21 19.10
N GLN A 67 -16.93 2.68 17.97
CA GLN A 67 -18.30 2.32 17.58
C GLN A 67 -18.44 0.85 17.15
N ALA A 68 -17.34 0.14 16.96
CA ALA A 68 -17.38 -1.28 16.61
C ALA A 68 -17.92 -2.16 17.74
N ASP A 69 -17.65 -1.81 19.01
CA ASP A 69 -18.18 -2.51 20.18
C ASP A 69 -17.99 -1.64 21.46
N ASP A 70 -19.00 -1.59 22.32
CA ASP A 70 -18.98 -0.82 23.58
C ASP A 70 -17.82 -1.21 24.51
N ARG A 71 -17.32 -2.44 24.44
CA ARG A 71 -16.18 -2.93 25.23
C ARG A 71 -14.84 -2.32 24.81
N LEU A 72 -14.77 -1.65 23.65
CA LEU A 72 -13.61 -0.86 23.23
C LEU A 72 -13.55 0.50 23.95
N ARG A 73 -14.63 0.89 24.64
CA ARG A 73 -14.66 2.17 25.38
C ARG A 73 -13.51 2.24 26.38
N PHE A 74 -12.88 3.40 26.47
CA PHE A 74 -11.72 3.70 27.31
C PHE A 74 -10.39 3.07 26.87
N LYS A 75 -10.34 2.34 25.75
CA LYS A 75 -9.06 1.91 25.16
C LYS A 75 -8.33 3.12 24.58
N PRO A 76 -7.00 3.19 24.68
CA PRO A 76 -6.20 4.19 23.95
C PRO A 76 -6.43 4.07 22.45
N VAL A 77 -6.73 5.19 21.80
CA VAL A 77 -6.92 5.25 20.34
C VAL A 77 -6.14 6.43 19.80
N THR A 78 -5.35 6.20 18.74
CA THR A 78 -4.56 7.25 18.07
C THR A 78 -4.75 7.20 16.56
N ARG A 79 -4.92 8.38 15.94
CA ARG A 79 -4.83 8.51 14.48
C ARG A 79 -3.39 8.85 14.10
N VAL A 80 -2.89 8.20 13.05
CA VAL A 80 -1.61 8.52 12.41
C VAL A 80 -1.81 8.88 10.95
N GLU A 81 -0.90 9.69 10.43
CA GLU A 81 -0.88 10.15 9.04
C GLU A 81 0.57 10.19 8.53
N ASN A 82 0.82 9.72 7.31
CA ASN A 82 2.07 9.91 6.58
C ASN A 82 1.83 9.79 5.06
N ALA A 83 0.94 10.65 4.55
CA ALA A 83 0.47 10.67 3.17
C ALA A 83 0.02 9.26 2.70
N CYS A 84 0.40 8.83 1.50
CA CYS A 84 0.01 7.53 0.95
C CYS A 84 0.56 6.32 1.75
N ALA A 85 1.54 6.54 2.64
CA ALA A 85 2.07 5.52 3.55
C ALA A 85 1.36 5.45 4.92
N THR A 86 0.28 6.20 5.09
CA THR A 86 -0.50 6.29 6.35
C THR A 86 -0.86 4.93 6.93
N GLY A 87 -1.30 3.98 6.10
CA GLY A 87 -1.63 2.63 6.58
C GLY A 87 -0.42 1.89 7.16
N SER A 88 0.75 1.97 6.50
CA SER A 88 1.98 1.36 7.02
C SER A 88 2.52 2.08 8.25
N ALA A 89 2.30 3.40 8.36
CA ALA A 89 2.61 4.16 9.57
C ALA A 89 1.77 3.66 10.76
N ALA A 90 0.47 3.38 10.54
CA ALA A 90 -0.41 2.80 11.56
C ALA A 90 0.06 1.41 12.00
N VAL A 91 0.42 0.54 11.06
CA VAL A 91 0.99 -0.80 11.35
C VAL A 91 2.27 -0.66 12.18
N ARG A 92 3.19 0.23 11.78
CA ARG A 92 4.44 0.47 12.53
C ARG A 92 4.19 0.99 13.94
N GLN A 93 3.20 1.85 14.13
CA GLN A 93 2.85 2.33 15.47
C GLN A 93 2.35 1.19 16.36
N GLY A 94 1.49 0.30 15.84
CA GLY A 94 1.06 -0.89 16.57
C GLY A 94 2.22 -1.84 16.92
N ILE A 95 3.17 -2.05 15.98
CA ILE A 95 4.38 -2.85 16.24
C ILE A 95 5.20 -2.23 17.39
N ARG A 96 5.38 -0.91 17.39
CA ARG A 96 6.13 -0.19 18.42
C ARG A 96 5.50 -0.30 19.82
N ALA A 97 4.17 -0.28 19.90
CA ALA A 97 3.45 -0.49 21.16
C ALA A 97 3.76 -1.89 21.72
N ILE A 98 3.77 -2.92 20.88
CA ILE A 98 4.11 -4.30 21.27
C ILE A 98 5.59 -4.41 21.66
N ASP A 99 6.50 -3.86 20.86
CA ASP A 99 7.96 -3.91 21.11
C ASP A 99 8.35 -3.18 22.41
N ALA A 100 7.63 -2.12 22.76
CA ALA A 100 7.77 -1.38 24.00
C ALA A 100 7.13 -2.08 25.21
N ASN A 101 6.46 -3.23 25.02
CA ASN A 101 5.63 -3.91 26.02
C ASN A 101 4.49 -3.02 26.59
N ALA A 102 4.05 -2.01 25.86
CA ALA A 102 2.93 -1.16 26.22
C ALA A 102 1.58 -1.82 25.89
N ALA A 103 1.55 -2.70 24.90
CA ALA A 103 0.40 -3.48 24.49
C ALA A 103 0.82 -4.91 24.12
N ARG A 104 -0.09 -5.87 24.31
CA ARG A 104 0.06 -7.27 23.84
C ARG A 104 -0.74 -7.50 22.57
N ILE A 105 -1.91 -6.88 22.47
CA ILE A 105 -2.82 -6.97 21.33
C ILE A 105 -3.19 -5.56 20.89
N VAL A 106 -2.95 -5.26 19.60
CA VAL A 106 -3.26 -3.96 19.00
C VAL A 106 -4.18 -4.16 17.79
N LEU A 107 -5.29 -3.43 17.77
CA LEU A 107 -6.14 -3.30 16.59
C LEU A 107 -5.62 -2.15 15.73
N VAL A 108 -5.21 -2.45 14.51
CA VAL A 108 -4.80 -1.46 13.51
C VAL A 108 -5.85 -1.38 12.42
N VAL A 109 -6.38 -0.19 12.19
CA VAL A 109 -7.37 0.08 11.12
C VAL A 109 -6.77 1.08 10.16
N GLY A 110 -7.01 0.91 8.86
CA GLY A 110 -6.73 1.89 7.82
C GLY A 110 -8.00 2.14 7.02
N ALA A 111 -8.36 3.40 6.82
CA ALA A 111 -9.59 3.75 6.08
C ALA A 111 -9.42 5.05 5.31
N GLU A 112 -10.12 5.16 4.19
CA GLU A 112 -10.28 6.41 3.45
C GLU A 112 -11.58 6.40 2.65
N GLN A 113 -12.24 7.55 2.55
CA GLN A 113 -13.38 7.77 1.69
C GLN A 113 -13.12 9.00 0.81
N MET A 114 -12.86 8.78 -0.47
CA MET A 114 -12.41 9.82 -1.40
C MET A 114 -13.43 10.12 -2.50
N THR A 115 -14.27 9.14 -2.86
CA THR A 115 -15.10 9.21 -4.07
C THR A 115 -16.33 10.10 -3.91
N THR A 116 -16.67 10.50 -2.70
CA THR A 116 -17.72 11.50 -2.39
C THR A 116 -17.28 12.94 -2.60
N THR A 117 -15.95 13.18 -2.72
CA THR A 117 -15.36 14.50 -2.95
C THR A 117 -15.49 14.87 -4.43
N PRO A 118 -15.87 16.13 -4.77
CA PRO A 118 -15.90 16.60 -6.15
C PRO A 118 -14.53 16.46 -6.84
N GLY A 119 -14.51 16.05 -8.11
CA GLY A 119 -13.29 15.72 -8.85
C GLY A 119 -12.16 16.78 -8.76
N PRO A 120 -12.43 18.09 -8.97
CA PRO A 120 -11.39 19.12 -8.85
C PRO A 120 -10.78 19.23 -7.44
N GLU A 121 -11.55 18.94 -6.40
CA GLU A 121 -11.11 19.00 -5.00
C GLU A 121 -10.25 17.77 -4.65
N ILE A 122 -10.52 16.61 -5.26
CA ILE A 122 -9.69 15.41 -5.09
C ILE A 122 -8.23 15.73 -5.45
N GLY A 123 -7.99 16.35 -6.61
CA GLY A 123 -6.65 16.72 -7.05
C GLY A 123 -5.94 17.67 -6.07
N LYS A 124 -6.67 18.67 -5.55
CA LYS A 124 -6.14 19.61 -4.55
C LYS A 124 -5.81 18.92 -3.22
N ASN A 125 -6.67 18.00 -2.76
CA ASN A 125 -6.42 17.26 -1.53
C ASN A 125 -5.21 16.34 -1.66
N LEU A 126 -5.07 15.65 -2.80
CA LEU A 126 -3.93 14.78 -3.07
C LEU A 126 -2.60 15.55 -3.16
N LEU A 127 -2.60 16.78 -3.70
CA LEU A 127 -1.40 17.62 -3.77
C LEU A 127 -0.83 17.98 -2.40
N LYS A 128 -1.62 17.92 -1.32
CA LYS A 128 -1.13 18.14 0.05
C LYS A 128 -0.12 17.06 0.50
N ALA A 129 0.01 15.96 -0.25
CA ALA A 129 1.06 14.95 -0.06
C ALA A 129 2.39 15.32 -0.73
N SER A 130 2.49 16.49 -1.39
CA SER A 130 3.72 17.06 -1.95
C SER A 130 4.06 18.40 -1.29
N TYR A 131 5.22 18.97 -1.65
CA TYR A 131 5.64 20.26 -1.11
C TYR A 131 4.94 21.39 -1.87
N LEU A 132 3.86 21.92 -1.30
CA LEU A 132 2.99 22.92 -1.97
C LEU A 132 3.72 24.15 -2.51
N PRO A 133 4.78 24.72 -1.86
CA PRO A 133 5.53 25.82 -2.44
C PRO A 133 6.20 25.51 -3.79
N GLU A 134 6.50 24.24 -4.10
CA GLU A 134 7.04 23.81 -5.40
C GLU A 134 5.96 23.23 -6.31
N ASP A 135 5.00 22.49 -5.75
CA ASP A 135 4.08 21.64 -6.53
C ASP A 135 2.62 22.09 -6.49
N GLY A 136 2.25 23.10 -5.68
CA GLY A 136 0.86 23.49 -5.44
C GLY A 136 0.07 23.90 -6.70
N GLU A 137 0.77 24.41 -7.72
CA GLU A 137 0.21 24.80 -9.01
C GLU A 137 0.47 23.78 -10.13
N THR A 138 0.88 22.53 -9.78
CA THR A 138 1.18 21.52 -10.80
C THR A 138 -0.08 21.10 -11.55
N PRO A 139 -0.12 21.25 -12.90
CA PRO A 139 -1.23 20.79 -13.71
C PRO A 139 -1.50 19.28 -13.51
N ALA A 140 -2.78 18.88 -13.57
CA ALA A 140 -3.24 17.51 -13.28
C ALA A 140 -2.94 17.03 -11.83
N GLY A 141 -2.65 17.96 -10.91
CA GLY A 141 -2.49 17.65 -9.50
C GLY A 141 -1.34 16.67 -9.25
N PHE A 142 -1.56 15.70 -8.35
CA PHE A 142 -0.53 14.73 -7.97
C PHE A 142 -0.09 13.83 -9.13
N ALA A 143 -0.95 13.57 -10.13
CA ALA A 143 -0.56 12.90 -11.36
C ALA A 143 0.46 13.71 -12.15
N GLY A 144 0.37 15.06 -12.12
CA GLY A 144 1.36 15.95 -12.72
C GLY A 144 2.73 15.86 -12.06
N VAL A 145 2.79 15.66 -10.73
CA VAL A 145 4.06 15.42 -10.02
C VAL A 145 4.76 14.17 -10.58
N PHE A 146 4.05 13.06 -10.69
CA PHE A 146 4.61 11.83 -11.30
C PHE A 146 4.82 11.94 -12.82
N GLY A 147 4.06 12.79 -13.50
CA GLY A 147 4.30 13.15 -14.90
C GLY A 147 5.68 13.81 -15.10
N LYS A 148 6.06 14.73 -14.19
CA LYS A 148 7.41 15.34 -14.19
C LYS A 148 8.51 14.28 -13.96
N ILE A 149 8.30 13.36 -13.01
CA ILE A 149 9.23 12.25 -12.73
C ILE A 149 9.38 11.38 -13.99
N ALA A 150 8.27 10.98 -14.61
CA ALA A 150 8.28 10.16 -15.81
C ALA A 150 8.99 10.85 -16.98
N GLN A 151 8.73 12.15 -17.21
CA GLN A 151 9.43 12.94 -18.24
C GLN A 151 10.95 12.97 -17.99
N ALA A 152 11.36 13.25 -16.75
CA ALA A 152 12.78 13.29 -16.40
C ALA A 152 13.44 11.90 -16.54
N TYR A 153 12.73 10.83 -16.18
CA TYR A 153 13.20 9.46 -16.38
C TYR A 153 13.38 9.11 -17.85
N PHE A 154 12.40 9.47 -18.71
CA PHE A 154 12.50 9.27 -20.16
C PHE A 154 13.62 10.08 -20.79
N GLN A 155 13.86 11.29 -20.33
CA GLN A 155 15.00 12.12 -20.78
C GLN A 155 16.35 11.47 -20.43
N ARG A 156 16.46 10.83 -19.27
CA ARG A 156 17.71 10.21 -18.81
C ARG A 156 17.95 8.84 -19.46
N TYR A 157 16.90 8.01 -19.60
CA TYR A 157 17.02 6.59 -19.95
C TYR A 157 16.31 6.19 -21.25
N GLY A 158 15.73 7.14 -21.97
CA GLY A 158 14.97 6.89 -23.20
C GLY A 158 13.49 6.60 -22.93
N ASP A 159 12.73 6.37 -24.00
CA ASP A 159 11.30 6.08 -23.95
C ASP A 159 11.03 4.74 -23.25
N GLN A 160 10.21 4.78 -22.21
CA GLN A 160 9.83 3.62 -21.39
C GLN A 160 8.34 3.27 -21.54
N SER A 161 7.67 3.79 -22.55
CA SER A 161 6.22 3.61 -22.73
C SER A 161 5.79 2.14 -22.80
N ASP A 162 6.64 1.27 -23.35
CA ASP A 162 6.39 -0.17 -23.44
C ASP A 162 6.43 -0.83 -22.04
N ALA A 163 7.41 -0.44 -21.21
CA ALA A 163 7.54 -0.96 -19.84
C ALA A 163 6.38 -0.50 -18.96
N LEU A 164 5.98 0.80 -19.03
CA LEU A 164 4.84 1.31 -18.29
C LEU A 164 3.55 0.57 -18.68
N ALA A 165 3.34 0.35 -19.99
CA ALA A 165 2.18 -0.41 -20.47
C ALA A 165 2.18 -1.86 -19.99
N MET A 166 3.35 -2.51 -19.94
CA MET A 166 3.48 -3.89 -19.44
C MET A 166 3.18 -3.97 -17.94
N ILE A 167 3.68 -3.01 -17.14
CA ILE A 167 3.37 -2.90 -15.70
C ILE A 167 1.85 -2.73 -15.50
N ALA A 168 1.23 -1.80 -16.24
CA ALA A 168 -0.20 -1.57 -16.19
C ALA A 168 -1.01 -2.84 -16.54
N ALA A 169 -0.67 -3.50 -17.64
CA ALA A 169 -1.33 -4.71 -18.11
C ALA A 169 -1.17 -5.86 -17.10
N LYS A 170 0.04 -6.05 -16.55
CA LYS A 170 0.33 -7.04 -15.51
C LYS A 170 -0.55 -6.83 -14.28
N ASN A 171 -0.60 -5.60 -13.75
CA ASN A 171 -1.36 -5.31 -12.54
C ASN A 171 -2.87 -5.45 -12.77
N HIS A 172 -3.38 -5.02 -13.94
CA HIS A 172 -4.78 -5.25 -14.30
C HIS A 172 -5.11 -6.74 -14.41
N LYS A 173 -4.26 -7.55 -15.03
CA LYS A 173 -4.42 -9.01 -15.12
C LYS A 173 -4.46 -9.66 -13.74
N ASN A 174 -3.52 -9.29 -12.85
CA ASN A 174 -3.46 -9.79 -11.49
C ASN A 174 -4.71 -9.42 -10.66
N GLY A 175 -5.28 -8.22 -10.88
CA GLY A 175 -6.47 -7.74 -10.19
C GLY A 175 -7.76 -8.46 -10.54
N VAL A 176 -7.83 -9.20 -11.66
CA VAL A 176 -9.06 -9.90 -12.11
C VAL A 176 -9.58 -10.85 -11.04
N ASP A 177 -8.70 -11.62 -10.43
CA ASP A 177 -9.02 -12.66 -9.46
C ASP A 177 -9.05 -12.14 -8.01
N ASN A 178 -8.75 -10.86 -7.79
CA ASN A 178 -8.81 -10.26 -6.46
C ASN A 178 -10.25 -9.82 -6.12
N PRO A 179 -10.93 -10.45 -5.14
CA PRO A 179 -12.31 -10.10 -4.79
C PRO A 179 -12.44 -8.68 -4.21
N TYR A 180 -11.35 -8.13 -3.69
CA TYR A 180 -11.32 -6.80 -3.09
C TYR A 180 -11.02 -5.68 -4.10
N ALA A 181 -10.62 -6.03 -5.33
CA ALA A 181 -10.20 -5.05 -6.33
C ALA A 181 -11.37 -4.25 -6.90
N GLN A 182 -11.13 -2.95 -7.06
CA GLN A 182 -12.05 -2.01 -7.72
C GLN A 182 -12.17 -2.32 -9.21
N MET A 183 -11.06 -2.62 -9.87
CA MET A 183 -10.98 -2.87 -11.31
C MET A 183 -10.61 -4.32 -11.58
N ARG A 184 -11.62 -5.17 -11.75
CA ARG A 184 -11.44 -6.60 -12.04
C ARG A 184 -11.55 -6.88 -13.53
N LYS A 185 -10.66 -6.23 -14.31
CA LYS A 185 -10.66 -6.33 -15.77
C LYS A 185 -9.23 -6.37 -16.30
N ASP A 186 -8.93 -7.40 -17.09
CA ASP A 186 -7.71 -7.44 -17.89
C ASP A 186 -7.90 -6.57 -19.14
N PHE A 187 -7.08 -5.55 -19.29
CA PHE A 187 -7.07 -4.68 -20.47
C PHE A 187 -6.10 -5.15 -21.55
N GLY A 188 -5.10 -5.95 -21.17
CA GLY A 188 -4.03 -6.37 -22.06
C GLY A 188 -3.03 -5.25 -22.38
N TYR A 189 -1.89 -5.66 -22.94
CA TYR A 189 -0.78 -4.76 -23.25
C TYR A 189 -1.16 -3.68 -24.28
N GLU A 190 -1.80 -4.06 -25.39
CA GLU A 190 -2.11 -3.13 -26.49
C GLU A 190 -2.99 -1.97 -26.03
N PHE A 191 -4.01 -2.24 -25.23
CA PHE A 191 -4.87 -1.19 -24.67
C PHE A 191 -4.08 -0.24 -23.75
N CYS A 192 -3.22 -0.79 -22.90
CA CYS A 192 -2.41 0.00 -21.98
C CYS A 192 -1.33 0.80 -22.71
N ARG A 193 -0.84 0.29 -23.86
CA ARG A 193 0.21 0.93 -24.65
C ARG A 193 -0.30 2.09 -25.51
N GLN A 194 -1.50 1.97 -26.06
CA GLN A 194 -2.04 2.93 -27.01
C GLN A 194 -2.81 4.06 -26.30
N GLU A 195 -2.59 5.29 -26.77
CA GLU A 195 -3.47 6.40 -26.45
C GLU A 195 -4.82 6.21 -27.15
N SER A 196 -5.90 6.51 -26.46
CA SER A 196 -7.26 6.49 -27.00
C SER A 196 -8.19 7.34 -26.14
N GLU A 197 -9.41 7.60 -26.61
CA GLU A 197 -10.45 8.26 -25.79
C GLU A 197 -10.70 7.55 -24.44
N LYS A 198 -10.51 6.23 -24.39
CA LYS A 198 -10.66 5.42 -23.17
C LYS A 198 -9.39 5.34 -22.32
N ASN A 199 -8.24 5.63 -22.91
CA ASN A 199 -6.93 5.65 -22.28
C ASN A 199 -6.13 6.91 -22.67
N PRO A 200 -6.64 8.12 -22.38
CA PRO A 200 -5.96 9.38 -22.76
C PRO A 200 -4.73 9.61 -21.89
N PHE A 201 -3.83 10.47 -22.37
CA PHE A 201 -2.79 11.04 -21.51
C PHE A 201 -3.41 11.85 -20.37
N VAL A 202 -2.84 11.69 -19.17
CA VAL A 202 -3.25 12.41 -17.95
C VAL A 202 -2.23 13.48 -17.60
N ALA A 203 -0.94 13.12 -17.60
CA ALA A 203 0.15 14.04 -17.29
C ALA A 203 1.48 13.54 -17.88
N GLY A 204 2.17 14.38 -18.65
CA GLY A 204 3.40 13.98 -19.34
C GLY A 204 3.18 12.71 -20.17
N PRO A 205 4.06 11.71 -20.09
CA PRO A 205 3.90 10.46 -20.83
C PRO A 205 2.90 9.48 -20.19
N LEU A 206 2.32 9.83 -19.02
CA LEU A 206 1.43 8.94 -18.30
C LEU A 206 0.01 8.97 -18.84
N LYS A 207 -0.52 7.81 -19.19
CA LYS A 207 -1.91 7.59 -19.59
C LYS A 207 -2.79 7.23 -18.40
N ARG A 208 -4.09 7.18 -18.63
CA ARG A 208 -5.07 6.77 -17.60
C ARG A 208 -4.74 5.40 -16.99
N THR A 209 -4.26 4.45 -17.80
CA THR A 209 -3.82 3.15 -17.31
C THR A 209 -2.50 3.20 -16.52
N ASP A 210 -1.79 4.30 -16.52
CA ASP A 210 -0.57 4.48 -15.74
C ASP A 210 -0.84 5.04 -14.33
N CYS A 211 -2.08 5.46 -14.05
CA CYS A 211 -2.48 6.07 -12.78
C CYS A 211 -3.29 5.10 -11.92
N SER A 212 -3.11 5.09 -10.60
CA SER A 212 -3.97 4.37 -9.66
C SER A 212 -5.38 4.98 -9.61
N LEU A 213 -6.29 4.28 -8.96
CA LEU A 213 -7.70 4.67 -8.89
C LEU A 213 -8.00 5.46 -7.61
N VAL A 214 -8.85 6.48 -7.73
CA VAL A 214 -9.50 7.12 -6.58
C VAL A 214 -10.50 6.11 -6.01
N SER A 215 -10.39 5.82 -4.72
CA SER A 215 -11.09 4.71 -4.10
C SER A 215 -11.53 5.03 -2.69
N ASP A 216 -12.65 4.44 -2.29
CA ASP A 216 -13.05 4.28 -0.90
C ASP A 216 -12.66 2.88 -0.44
N GLY A 217 -12.44 2.72 0.85
CA GLY A 217 -12.23 1.41 1.44
C GLY A 217 -11.54 1.44 2.78
N ALA A 218 -11.55 0.30 3.45
CA ALA A 218 -10.90 0.08 4.72
C ALA A 218 -10.30 -1.33 4.82
N ALA A 219 -9.28 -1.46 5.66
CA ALA A 219 -8.71 -2.75 6.05
C ALA A 219 -8.28 -2.70 7.52
N ALA A 220 -8.22 -3.84 8.19
CA ALA A 220 -7.82 -3.92 9.57
C ALA A 220 -6.92 -5.14 9.84
N LEU A 221 -6.08 -5.02 10.84
CA LEU A 221 -5.19 -6.06 11.36
C LEU A 221 -5.32 -6.17 12.87
N ILE A 222 -5.26 -7.39 13.38
CA ILE A 222 -4.96 -7.65 14.78
C ILE A 222 -3.49 -8.03 14.86
N LEU A 223 -2.73 -7.22 15.59
CA LEU A 223 -1.33 -7.50 15.93
C LEU A 223 -1.27 -8.07 17.35
N ALA A 224 -0.40 -9.05 17.56
CA ALA A 224 -0.13 -9.60 18.89
C ALA A 224 1.38 -9.81 19.10
N ASP A 225 1.82 -9.79 20.37
CA ASP A 225 3.16 -10.26 20.70
C ASP A 225 3.33 -11.75 20.34
N THR A 226 4.58 -12.17 20.11
CA THR A 226 4.87 -13.54 19.66
C THR A 226 4.32 -14.62 20.60
N ALA A 227 4.37 -14.40 21.91
CA ALA A 227 3.91 -15.41 22.88
C ALA A 227 2.39 -15.59 22.83
N THR A 228 1.66 -14.51 22.63
CA THR A 228 0.20 -14.51 22.40
C THR A 228 -0.12 -15.12 21.04
N ALA A 229 0.56 -14.69 19.98
CA ALA A 229 0.34 -15.14 18.62
C ALA A 229 0.52 -16.65 18.43
N LEU A 230 1.49 -17.26 19.09
CA LEU A 230 1.73 -18.71 19.04
C LEU A 230 0.60 -19.56 19.65
N LYS A 231 -0.30 -18.96 20.42
CA LYS A 231 -1.50 -19.61 20.95
C LYS A 231 -2.73 -19.44 20.05
N MET A 232 -2.66 -18.55 19.06
CA MET A 232 -3.77 -18.24 18.17
C MET A 232 -3.78 -19.16 16.94
N ARG A 233 -4.85 -19.11 16.16
CA ARG A 233 -5.08 -19.99 15.00
C ARG A 233 -3.98 -19.84 13.93
N ARG A 234 -3.46 -18.61 13.74
CA ARG A 234 -2.44 -18.26 12.75
C ARG A 234 -1.54 -17.17 13.30
N ALA A 235 -0.30 -17.13 12.84
CA ALA A 235 0.66 -16.09 13.15
C ALA A 235 1.59 -15.81 11.99
N VAL A 236 1.60 -14.58 11.51
CA VAL A 236 2.52 -14.06 10.49
C VAL A 236 3.40 -13.01 11.15
N ALA A 237 4.69 -13.31 11.28
CA ALA A 237 5.63 -12.46 12.01
C ALA A 237 6.24 -11.39 11.12
N PHE A 238 6.53 -10.23 11.69
CA PHE A 238 7.37 -9.21 11.06
C PHE A 238 8.85 -9.57 11.27
N ARG A 239 9.52 -10.07 10.26
CA ARG A 239 10.98 -10.25 10.27
C ARG A 239 11.71 -8.92 10.19
N ALA A 240 11.12 -7.95 9.48
CA ALA A 240 11.57 -6.57 9.45
C ALA A 240 10.38 -5.62 9.26
N ASN A 241 10.49 -4.43 9.83
CA ASN A 241 9.59 -3.30 9.59
C ASN A 241 10.40 -2.03 9.71
N GLU A 242 10.82 -1.48 8.56
CA GLU A 242 11.68 -0.31 8.48
C GLU A 242 10.94 0.91 7.96
N HIS A 243 11.35 2.08 8.41
CA HIS A 243 10.86 3.37 7.93
C HIS A 243 12.03 4.32 7.69
N VAL A 244 12.05 4.91 6.52
CA VAL A 244 12.99 5.96 6.12
C VAL A 244 12.22 7.15 5.59
N GLN A 245 12.52 8.33 6.12
CA GLN A 245 11.92 9.59 5.68
C GLN A 245 12.96 10.40 4.93
N ASP A 246 12.59 10.91 3.76
CA ASP A 246 13.40 11.79 2.94
C ASP A 246 12.85 13.23 2.95
N PHE A 247 13.54 14.17 2.31
CA PHE A 247 13.07 15.55 2.19
C PHE A 247 11.76 15.64 1.40
N LEU A 248 10.82 16.46 1.87
CA LEU A 248 9.57 16.70 1.16
C LEU A 248 9.77 17.46 -0.17
N PRO A 249 10.56 18.56 -0.25
CA PRO A 249 10.85 19.22 -1.52
C PRO A 249 11.59 18.31 -2.50
N MET A 250 11.05 18.14 -3.72
CA MET A 250 11.71 17.34 -4.77
C MET A 250 13.03 17.97 -5.24
N SER A 251 13.14 19.30 -5.20
CA SER A 251 14.36 20.03 -5.57
C SER A 251 15.60 19.67 -4.73
N LYS A 252 15.40 19.02 -3.57
CA LYS A 252 16.50 18.57 -2.69
C LYS A 252 16.93 17.13 -2.91
N ARG A 253 16.36 16.44 -3.90
CA ARG A 253 16.57 15.00 -4.11
C ARG A 253 16.81 14.68 -5.58
N ASP A 254 17.50 13.58 -5.89
CA ASP A 254 17.38 12.97 -7.22
C ASP A 254 16.07 12.15 -7.27
N ILE A 255 15.05 12.74 -7.91
CA ILE A 255 13.72 12.16 -8.01
C ILE A 255 13.65 10.87 -8.86
N LEU A 256 14.74 10.47 -9.49
CA LEU A 256 14.80 9.29 -10.35
C LEU A 256 15.40 8.06 -9.68
N THR A 257 15.92 8.20 -8.45
CA THR A 257 16.56 7.09 -7.73
C THR A 257 15.71 6.52 -6.60
N PHE A 258 14.74 7.29 -6.08
CA PHE A 258 13.98 6.93 -4.88
C PHE A 258 14.88 6.45 -3.73
N GLU A 259 15.92 7.25 -3.41
CA GLU A 259 16.97 6.88 -2.45
C GLU A 259 16.39 6.43 -1.10
N GLY A 260 15.33 7.09 -0.61
CA GLY A 260 14.64 6.68 0.61
C GLY A 260 14.05 5.27 0.54
N CYS A 261 13.54 4.85 -0.64
CA CYS A 261 13.09 3.49 -0.91
C CYS A 261 14.26 2.50 -0.85
N GLU A 262 15.37 2.80 -1.54
CA GLU A 262 16.61 2.00 -1.51
C GLU A 262 17.11 1.79 -0.08
N GLN A 263 17.20 2.87 0.70
CA GLN A 263 17.63 2.80 2.09
C GLN A 263 16.69 1.95 2.96
N ALA A 264 15.36 2.05 2.75
CA ALA A 264 14.39 1.28 3.49
C ALA A 264 14.50 -0.22 3.17
N TRP A 265 14.64 -0.59 1.89
CA TRP A 265 14.86 -1.98 1.47
C TRP A 265 16.16 -2.55 2.00
N ASN A 266 17.27 -1.84 1.87
CA ASN A 266 18.58 -2.26 2.35
C ASN A 266 18.57 -2.53 3.87
N ARG A 267 17.90 -1.66 4.66
CA ARG A 267 17.75 -1.87 6.10
C ARG A 267 16.86 -3.07 6.39
N ALA A 268 15.74 -3.22 5.70
CA ALA A 268 14.79 -4.31 5.94
C ALA A 268 15.39 -5.69 5.60
N LEU A 269 16.06 -5.83 4.46
CA LEU A 269 16.72 -7.07 4.06
C LEU A 269 17.82 -7.44 5.05
N LYS A 270 18.63 -6.45 5.46
CA LYS A 270 19.67 -6.65 6.48
C LYS A 270 19.07 -7.04 7.83
N SER A 271 18.03 -6.36 8.28
CA SER A 271 17.37 -6.62 9.56
C SER A 271 16.72 -8.01 9.58
N ALA A 272 16.11 -8.42 8.46
CA ALA A 272 15.52 -9.75 8.29
C ALA A 272 16.57 -10.87 8.10
N GLY A 273 17.81 -10.53 7.73
CA GLY A 273 18.86 -11.49 7.40
C GLY A 273 18.58 -12.28 6.12
N VAL A 274 18.02 -11.62 5.10
CA VAL A 274 17.62 -12.20 3.81
C VAL A 274 18.03 -11.32 2.65
N THR A 275 17.93 -11.87 1.43
CA THR A 275 18.13 -11.17 0.16
C THR A 275 16.81 -11.05 -0.61
N LEU A 276 16.77 -10.33 -1.72
CA LEU A 276 15.60 -10.29 -2.62
C LEU A 276 15.26 -11.66 -3.19
N ASP A 277 16.27 -12.52 -3.41
CA ASP A 277 16.07 -13.86 -3.96
C ASP A 277 15.38 -14.83 -2.98
N ASP A 278 15.34 -14.49 -1.70
CA ASP A 278 14.61 -15.26 -0.68
C ASP A 278 13.12 -14.91 -0.64
N LEU A 279 12.71 -13.77 -1.23
CA LEU A 279 11.32 -13.34 -1.25
C LEU A 279 10.51 -14.16 -2.25
N SER A 280 9.33 -14.60 -1.84
CA SER A 280 8.38 -15.31 -2.70
C SER A 280 7.59 -14.35 -3.60
N PHE A 281 7.38 -13.12 -3.14
CA PHE A 281 6.67 -12.04 -3.85
C PHE A 281 6.86 -10.69 -3.14
N VAL A 282 6.49 -9.63 -3.82
CA VAL A 282 6.47 -8.25 -3.28
C VAL A 282 5.14 -7.58 -3.61
N GLU A 283 4.51 -6.94 -2.62
CA GLU A 283 3.50 -5.91 -2.83
C GLU A 283 4.20 -4.55 -2.77
N THR A 284 4.25 -3.82 -3.89
CA THR A 284 4.91 -2.52 -3.99
C THR A 284 3.93 -1.40 -4.33
N HIS A 285 4.35 -0.14 -4.19
CA HIS A 285 3.47 1.03 -4.23
C HIS A 285 3.33 1.60 -5.63
N ASP A 286 2.59 0.93 -6.49
CA ASP A 286 2.32 1.31 -7.88
C ASP A 286 1.22 2.39 -8.01
N CYS A 287 1.33 3.49 -7.25
CA CYS A 287 0.38 4.60 -7.45
C CYS A 287 0.43 5.16 -8.87
N PHE A 288 1.58 5.01 -9.53
CA PHE A 288 1.79 5.20 -10.96
C PHE A 288 2.73 4.11 -11.47
N THR A 289 2.60 3.72 -12.74
CA THR A 289 3.46 2.69 -13.34
C THR A 289 4.94 3.07 -13.35
N ILE A 290 5.25 4.37 -13.49
CA ILE A 290 6.62 4.88 -13.36
C ILE A 290 7.18 4.70 -11.95
N ALA A 291 6.35 4.78 -10.90
CA ALA A 291 6.77 4.51 -9.54
C ALA A 291 7.21 3.05 -9.39
N GLU A 292 6.38 2.09 -9.81
CA GLU A 292 6.73 0.67 -9.77
C GLU A 292 8.02 0.37 -10.57
N LEU A 293 8.21 1.02 -11.72
CA LEU A 293 9.43 0.86 -12.51
C LEU A 293 10.67 1.32 -11.74
N ILE A 294 10.65 2.51 -11.14
CA ILE A 294 11.76 3.03 -10.34
C ILE A 294 11.94 2.21 -9.05
N GLU A 295 10.87 1.71 -8.46
CA GLU A 295 10.91 0.84 -7.28
C GLU A 295 11.62 -0.49 -7.55
N TYR A 296 11.54 -1.05 -8.76
CA TYR A 296 12.35 -2.22 -9.14
C TYR A 296 13.84 -1.95 -9.03
N GLU A 297 14.27 -0.75 -9.39
CA GLU A 297 15.67 -0.33 -9.31
C GLU A 297 16.06 -0.02 -7.87
N ALA A 298 15.23 0.75 -7.16
CA ALA A 298 15.47 1.14 -5.78
C ALA A 298 15.51 -0.05 -4.80
N MET A 299 14.71 -1.11 -5.04
CA MET A 299 14.81 -2.32 -4.22
C MET A 299 16.04 -3.19 -4.57
N GLY A 300 16.78 -2.87 -5.64
CA GLY A 300 17.97 -3.59 -6.07
C GLY A 300 17.69 -4.77 -7.02
N LEU A 301 16.48 -4.86 -7.59
CA LEU A 301 16.14 -5.90 -8.56
C LEU A 301 16.78 -5.65 -9.94
N ALA A 302 17.01 -4.38 -10.29
CA ALA A 302 17.74 -3.93 -11.47
C ALA A 302 18.64 -2.74 -11.11
N LYS A 303 19.59 -2.42 -12.00
CA LYS A 303 20.37 -1.18 -11.90
C LYS A 303 19.55 0.02 -12.38
N PRO A 304 19.90 1.25 -11.97
CA PRO A 304 19.23 2.46 -12.48
C PRO A 304 19.18 2.50 -14.02
N GLY A 305 17.98 2.72 -14.58
CA GLY A 305 17.72 2.71 -16.03
C GLY A 305 17.47 1.32 -16.64
N GLU A 306 17.56 0.23 -15.86
CA GLU A 306 17.38 -1.13 -16.36
C GLU A 306 16.05 -1.78 -15.89
N GLY A 307 15.27 -1.10 -15.04
CA GLY A 307 14.02 -1.61 -14.49
C GLY A 307 13.00 -2.05 -15.55
N ALA A 308 12.98 -1.38 -16.70
CA ALA A 308 12.12 -1.71 -17.82
C ALA A 308 12.28 -3.15 -18.32
N LYS A 309 13.49 -3.69 -18.33
CA LYS A 309 13.78 -5.07 -18.78
C LYS A 309 12.99 -6.08 -17.95
N LEU A 310 12.88 -5.86 -16.65
CA LEU A 310 12.19 -6.78 -15.74
C LEU A 310 10.70 -6.92 -16.06
N ALA A 311 10.06 -5.81 -16.42
CA ALA A 311 8.66 -5.80 -16.86
C ALA A 311 8.48 -6.49 -18.22
N LEU A 312 9.34 -6.14 -19.20
CA LEU A 312 9.26 -6.66 -20.57
C LEU A 312 9.59 -8.14 -20.66
N GLU A 313 10.53 -8.63 -19.85
CA GLU A 313 10.94 -10.03 -19.80
C GLU A 313 10.03 -10.91 -18.91
N GLY A 314 9.04 -10.30 -18.23
CA GLY A 314 8.11 -11.00 -17.35
C GLY A 314 8.70 -11.43 -15.99
N THR A 315 9.88 -10.91 -15.62
CA THR A 315 10.52 -11.22 -14.33
C THR A 315 9.60 -10.96 -13.14
N THR A 316 8.78 -9.90 -13.23
CA THR A 316 7.86 -9.44 -12.18
C THR A 316 6.40 -9.90 -12.38
N ALA A 317 6.15 -10.74 -13.40
CA ALA A 317 4.83 -11.35 -13.61
C ALA A 317 4.47 -12.31 -12.46
N LYS A 318 3.19 -12.65 -12.31
CA LYS A 318 2.71 -13.53 -11.22
C LYS A 318 3.41 -14.89 -11.18
N ASP A 319 3.82 -15.38 -12.35
CA ASP A 319 4.56 -16.62 -12.59
C ASP A 319 6.05 -16.38 -12.90
N GLY A 320 6.54 -15.15 -12.75
CA GLY A 320 7.92 -14.76 -12.97
C GLY A 320 8.83 -15.11 -11.79
N ARG A 321 10.12 -14.75 -11.89
CA ARG A 321 11.13 -15.03 -10.85
C ARG A 321 10.76 -14.38 -9.50
N LEU A 322 10.29 -13.13 -9.51
CA LEU A 322 9.81 -12.43 -8.32
C LEU A 322 8.47 -11.75 -8.64
N PRO A 323 7.34 -12.40 -8.35
CA PRO A 323 6.03 -11.78 -8.51
C PRO A 323 5.93 -10.43 -7.79
N VAL A 324 5.58 -9.38 -8.53
CA VAL A 324 5.33 -8.05 -7.96
C VAL A 324 3.86 -7.68 -8.17
N ASN A 325 3.22 -7.24 -7.09
CA ASN A 325 1.80 -6.90 -7.05
C ASN A 325 0.88 -8.06 -7.52
N PRO A 326 1.01 -9.27 -6.96
CA PRO A 326 0.10 -10.37 -7.28
C PRO A 326 -1.36 -10.04 -6.95
N SER A 327 -1.61 -9.07 -6.07
CA SER A 327 -2.95 -8.56 -5.74
C SER A 327 -3.58 -7.67 -6.82
N GLY A 328 -2.80 -7.25 -7.84
CA GLY A 328 -3.18 -6.24 -8.82
C GLY A 328 -2.69 -4.83 -8.46
N GLY A 329 -1.94 -4.69 -7.35
CA GLY A 329 -1.39 -3.43 -6.89
C GLY A 329 -2.45 -2.34 -6.63
N LEU A 330 -2.02 -1.13 -6.39
CA LEU A 330 -2.90 0.04 -6.24
C LEU A 330 -3.61 0.36 -7.56
N LYS A 331 -2.97 -0.02 -8.67
CA LYS A 331 -3.43 0.21 -10.03
C LYS A 331 -4.78 -0.44 -10.31
N ALA A 332 -4.94 -1.72 -9.97
CA ALA A 332 -6.18 -2.45 -10.22
C ALA A 332 -7.02 -2.61 -8.93
N LYS A 333 -6.37 -2.87 -7.81
CA LYS A 333 -7.07 -3.04 -6.52
C LYS A 333 -7.75 -1.75 -6.06
N GLY A 334 -7.12 -0.61 -6.27
CA GLY A 334 -7.56 0.69 -5.76
C GLY A 334 -6.60 1.24 -4.70
N HIS A 335 -6.75 2.56 -4.42
CA HIS A 335 -5.86 3.29 -3.53
C HIS A 335 -6.60 4.19 -2.55
N PRO A 336 -7.43 3.64 -1.63
CA PRO A 336 -7.90 4.41 -0.49
C PRO A 336 -6.69 4.67 0.42
N ILE A 337 -6.25 5.93 0.50
CA ILE A 337 -4.91 6.30 1.00
C ILE A 337 -4.63 5.73 2.38
N GLY A 338 -5.49 6.00 3.37
CA GLY A 338 -5.32 5.51 4.74
C GLY A 338 -5.37 3.98 4.87
N ALA A 339 -6.10 3.30 3.96
CA ALA A 339 -6.25 1.85 3.99
C ALA A 339 -5.12 1.10 3.28
N THR A 340 -4.44 1.73 2.31
CA THR A 340 -3.54 1.04 1.37
C THR A 340 -2.45 0.23 2.07
N GLY A 341 -1.71 0.83 3.01
CA GLY A 341 -0.63 0.13 3.71
C GLY A 341 -1.14 -1.03 4.55
N VAL A 342 -2.29 -0.87 5.24
CA VAL A 342 -2.92 -1.97 6.00
C VAL A 342 -3.37 -3.09 5.05
N SER A 343 -4.00 -2.74 3.92
CA SER A 343 -4.41 -3.67 2.86
C SER A 343 -3.24 -4.50 2.33
N MET A 344 -2.08 -3.89 2.07
CA MET A 344 -0.88 -4.60 1.61
C MET A 344 -0.43 -5.66 2.63
N HIS A 345 -0.47 -5.34 3.92
CA HIS A 345 -0.15 -6.30 4.98
C HIS A 345 -1.21 -7.40 5.11
N VAL A 346 -2.50 -7.08 4.97
CA VAL A 346 -3.59 -8.09 4.95
C VAL A 346 -3.36 -9.10 3.82
N LEU A 347 -3.17 -8.61 2.59
CA LEU A 347 -3.01 -9.47 1.42
C LEU A 347 -1.72 -10.29 1.49
N THR A 348 -0.65 -9.71 2.01
CA THR A 348 0.60 -10.46 2.25
C THR A 348 0.41 -11.55 3.30
N ALA A 349 -0.30 -11.28 4.40
CA ALA A 349 -0.61 -12.29 5.40
C ALA A 349 -1.47 -13.44 4.81
N MET A 350 -2.49 -13.11 4.01
CA MET A 350 -3.32 -14.10 3.30
C MET A 350 -2.48 -14.99 2.37
N GLN A 351 -1.54 -14.41 1.61
CA GLN A 351 -0.60 -15.17 0.76
C GLN A 351 0.21 -16.19 1.57
N LEU A 352 0.77 -15.73 2.70
CA LEU A 352 1.67 -16.55 3.52
C LEU A 352 0.94 -17.69 4.25
N VAL A 353 -0.33 -17.54 4.56
CA VAL A 353 -1.13 -18.61 5.17
C VAL A 353 -1.90 -19.46 4.16
N GLY A 354 -1.84 -19.14 2.86
CA GLY A 354 -2.51 -19.87 1.79
C GLY A 354 -4.01 -19.55 1.65
N GLU A 355 -4.45 -18.38 2.13
CA GLU A 355 -5.85 -17.93 2.10
C GLU A 355 -6.11 -16.85 1.04
N ALA A 356 -5.17 -16.60 0.11
CA ALA A 356 -5.29 -15.53 -0.90
C ALA A 356 -6.17 -15.89 -2.12
N GLY A 357 -6.73 -17.10 -2.17
CA GLY A 357 -7.67 -17.51 -3.22
C GLY A 357 -7.09 -17.37 -4.64
N GLY A 358 -7.80 -16.72 -5.55
CA GLY A 358 -7.41 -16.57 -6.96
C GLY A 358 -6.11 -15.79 -7.19
N ILE A 359 -5.70 -14.96 -6.23
CA ILE A 359 -4.44 -14.22 -6.32
C ILE A 359 -3.24 -14.94 -5.66
N GLN A 360 -3.45 -16.15 -5.15
CA GLN A 360 -2.41 -16.90 -4.44
C GLN A 360 -1.15 -17.10 -5.28
N VAL A 361 0.00 -16.80 -4.69
CA VAL A 361 1.33 -17.20 -5.17
C VAL A 361 1.64 -18.58 -4.60
N PRO A 362 1.82 -19.62 -5.43
CA PRO A 362 2.04 -20.97 -4.93
C PRO A 362 3.31 -21.07 -4.08
N GLY A 363 3.19 -21.70 -2.92
CA GLY A 363 4.34 -21.96 -2.05
C GLY A 363 4.98 -20.74 -1.40
N ALA A 364 4.26 -19.61 -1.33
CA ALA A 364 4.75 -18.38 -0.71
C ALA A 364 5.17 -18.60 0.75
N LYS A 365 6.39 -18.19 1.10
CA LYS A 365 6.98 -18.33 2.44
C LYS A 365 7.41 -17.02 3.05
N LEU A 366 7.90 -16.09 2.22
CA LEU A 366 8.42 -14.80 2.64
C LEU A 366 7.87 -13.72 1.72
N GLY A 367 7.16 -12.74 2.28
CA GLY A 367 6.55 -11.64 1.52
C GLY A 367 7.22 -10.32 1.85
N GLY A 368 7.53 -9.54 0.79
CA GLY A 368 7.99 -8.17 0.91
C GLY A 368 6.86 -7.18 0.69
N ILE A 369 6.87 -6.06 1.41
CA ILE A 369 5.93 -4.95 1.23
C ILE A 369 6.73 -3.66 1.16
N PHE A 370 6.44 -2.83 0.15
CA PHE A 370 6.89 -1.46 0.11
C PHE A 370 5.71 -0.52 -0.04
N ASN A 371 5.56 0.41 0.91
CA ASN A 371 4.52 1.43 0.87
C ASN A 371 5.14 2.82 1.00
N MET A 372 4.85 3.68 0.03
CA MET A 372 5.42 5.01 -0.10
C MET A 372 4.38 6.09 0.20
N GLY A 373 4.82 7.19 0.83
CA GLY A 373 4.06 8.43 1.01
C GLY A 373 4.69 9.58 0.23
N GLY A 374 3.84 10.38 -0.45
CA GLY A 374 4.31 11.40 -1.38
C GLY A 374 5.09 10.79 -2.55
N ALA A 375 6.00 11.54 -3.15
CA ALA A 375 6.90 11.02 -4.18
C ALA A 375 8.18 10.46 -3.52
N ALA A 376 8.12 9.25 -2.97
CA ALA A 376 9.19 8.57 -2.24
C ALA A 376 9.76 9.37 -1.03
N VAL A 377 8.88 10.11 -0.33
CA VAL A 377 9.26 10.87 0.88
C VAL A 377 9.22 9.99 2.12
N ALA A 378 8.07 9.35 2.38
CA ALA A 378 7.92 8.38 3.46
C ALA A 378 8.01 6.97 2.88
N ASN A 379 8.97 6.17 3.33
CA ASN A 379 9.28 4.87 2.75
C ASN A 379 9.21 3.80 3.83
N TYR A 380 8.24 2.89 3.73
CA TYR A 380 8.03 1.78 4.66
C TYR A 380 8.27 0.45 3.96
N VAL A 381 9.15 -0.37 4.53
CA VAL A 381 9.37 -1.75 4.08
C VAL A 381 9.07 -2.71 5.21
N SER A 382 8.23 -3.71 4.94
CA SER A 382 7.99 -4.84 5.83
C SER A 382 8.41 -6.14 5.15
N ILE A 383 9.00 -7.05 5.89
CA ILE A 383 9.26 -8.44 5.47
C ILE A 383 8.53 -9.36 6.43
N LEU A 384 7.62 -10.15 5.89
CA LEU A 384 6.71 -11.01 6.64
C LEU A 384 7.00 -12.49 6.38
N ASP A 385 6.82 -13.29 7.44
CA ASP A 385 7.08 -14.73 7.46
C ASP A 385 5.97 -15.43 8.27
N ARG A 386 5.45 -16.55 7.75
CA ARG A 386 4.51 -17.37 8.53
C ARG A 386 5.25 -18.21 9.57
N ILE A 387 4.88 -18.07 10.82
CA ILE A 387 5.42 -18.86 11.93
C ILE A 387 4.40 -19.86 12.52
N ARG A 388 3.12 -19.72 12.13
CA ARG A 388 2.04 -20.67 12.48
C ARG A 388 0.92 -20.68 11.45
#